data_eaf1e9e6361512cc7ffd0d593f4099c0
#
_entry.id   eaf1e9e6361512cc7ffd0d593f4099c0
#
_cell.length_a   1.000
_cell.length_b   1.000
_cell.length_c   1.000
_cell.angle_alpha   90.00
_cell.angle_beta   90.00
_cell.angle_gamma   90.00
#
_symmetry.space_group_name_H-M   'P 1'
#
loop_
_entity.id
_entity.type
_entity.pdbx_description
1 polymer ?
#
loop_
_entity_poly.entity_id
_entity_poly.type
_entity_poly.pdbx_seq_one_letter_code
_entity_poly.pdbx_strand_id
1 'polypeptide(L)'
;MKISSVRSFLLSYPFPEPLKLPFWGGERTILKRDAMFVRVETSNGLVGYAPGPASEKAQQTIQSTVAPFLEGRSLADPDALRVLFLAGAGADLEVAKVYCAVEIALYDLAGKALGVPVSELLGGRVRDHIRLYGSAGMYMPPEGFAAEAAAIAQLGFRAYKMRPALGPEQDVESVRLMRQATGPDFDLMVDAHGWWRMGDRSYSDATVEQVAHQMAAHHIAWLEEPLPPAAHADYARLKEKDIVPLASGEHEPSEDSYFDLMDSKAVDYVQMDVCCQGGYATGRRLLAEIARQNLRFAFHSWGTALEVAAAAHLGVCWPDTVVEWLEYPCYSSPGRAGMYPFPLAAEILKQPLAIEVGDLVVSREPGLGVEVDESVVDRYPWIPGPWSFFRTDSPAETRAVMSDHSIPWVGQVPGLPTC
;
A
#
# COMPACT_ATOMS: atom_id res chain seq x y z
N MET A 1 -10.69 -1.88 31.16
CA MET A 1 -11.27 -2.86 30.20
C MET A 1 -10.17 -3.82 29.81
N LYS A 2 -10.43 -5.14 29.79
CA LYS A 2 -9.40 -6.13 29.46
C LYS A 2 -9.65 -6.69 28.07
N ILE A 3 -8.58 -6.95 27.30
CA ILE A 3 -8.63 -7.67 26.04
C ILE A 3 -8.96 -9.13 26.35
N SER A 4 -10.01 -9.66 25.73
CA SER A 4 -10.50 -11.02 25.92
C SER A 4 -10.08 -11.97 24.79
N SER A 5 -9.94 -11.45 23.56
CA SER A 5 -9.44 -12.25 22.43
C SER A 5 -8.82 -11.38 21.33
N VAL A 6 -7.84 -11.96 20.64
CA VAL A 6 -7.25 -11.41 19.41
C VAL A 6 -7.32 -12.49 18.34
N ARG A 7 -7.97 -12.20 17.23
CA ARG A 7 -8.17 -13.14 16.11
C ARG A 7 -7.83 -12.47 14.79
N SER A 8 -7.38 -13.25 13.84
CA SER A 8 -7.17 -12.83 12.46
C SER A 8 -7.85 -13.78 11.49
N PHE A 9 -8.38 -13.22 10.41
CA PHE A 9 -9.19 -13.94 9.42
C PHE A 9 -8.57 -13.73 8.05
N LEU A 10 -8.09 -14.82 7.46
CA LEU A 10 -7.60 -14.84 6.09
C LEU A 10 -8.76 -15.03 5.12
N LEU A 11 -8.71 -14.30 4.02
CA LEU A 11 -9.75 -14.24 3.01
C LEU A 11 -9.13 -14.35 1.61
N SER A 12 -9.85 -14.96 0.67
CA SER A 12 -9.42 -15.06 -0.73
C SER A 12 -10.58 -14.79 -1.67
N TYR A 13 -10.34 -13.96 -2.67
CA TYR A 13 -11.22 -13.81 -3.82
C TYR A 13 -10.57 -14.44 -5.05
N PRO A 14 -10.98 -15.65 -5.45
CA PRO A 14 -10.47 -16.29 -6.65
C PRO A 14 -11.07 -15.65 -7.90
N PHE A 15 -10.27 -15.43 -8.94
CA PHE A 15 -10.79 -15.03 -10.23
C PHE A 15 -11.53 -16.21 -10.90
N PRO A 16 -12.66 -15.97 -11.58
CA PRO A 16 -13.36 -17.01 -12.33
C PRO A 16 -12.46 -17.70 -13.37
N GLU A 17 -11.57 -16.90 -13.96
CA GLU A 17 -10.49 -17.36 -14.85
C GLU A 17 -9.20 -16.64 -14.48
N PRO A 18 -8.02 -17.32 -14.53
CA PRO A 18 -6.75 -16.68 -14.29
C PRO A 18 -6.52 -15.48 -15.21
N LEU A 19 -6.16 -14.35 -14.62
CA LEU A 19 -5.90 -13.13 -15.38
C LEU A 19 -4.45 -13.12 -15.85
N LYS A 20 -4.25 -13.08 -17.17
CA LYS A 20 -2.93 -13.03 -17.78
C LYS A 20 -2.57 -11.62 -18.18
N LEU A 21 -1.47 -11.14 -17.66
CA LEU A 21 -0.96 -9.80 -17.86
C LEU A 21 0.45 -9.87 -18.48
N PRO A 22 0.62 -9.39 -19.73
CA PRO A 22 1.93 -9.38 -20.35
C PRO A 22 2.83 -8.31 -19.72
N PHE A 23 4.12 -8.60 -19.61
CA PHE A 23 5.15 -7.59 -19.34
C PHE A 23 6.35 -7.83 -20.26
N TRP A 24 7.24 -6.84 -20.35
CA TRP A 24 8.39 -6.92 -21.26
C TRP A 24 9.40 -7.97 -20.79
N GLY A 25 9.28 -9.16 -21.34
CA GLY A 25 10.09 -10.32 -20.96
C GLY A 25 9.31 -11.46 -20.34
N GLY A 26 7.98 -11.39 -20.35
CA GLY A 26 7.20 -12.49 -19.82
C GLY A 26 5.70 -12.22 -19.66
N GLU A 27 5.10 -13.00 -18.77
CA GLU A 27 3.68 -12.95 -18.43
C GLU A 27 3.50 -13.11 -16.93
N ARG A 28 2.63 -12.30 -16.32
CA ARG A 28 2.13 -12.50 -14.97
C ARG A 28 0.73 -13.10 -15.05
N THR A 29 0.53 -14.24 -14.40
CA THR A 29 -0.80 -14.86 -14.27
C THR A 29 -1.27 -14.66 -12.83
N ILE A 30 -2.40 -13.96 -12.64
CA ILE A 30 -3.02 -13.72 -11.33
C ILE A 30 -4.19 -14.67 -11.15
N LEU A 31 -4.22 -15.40 -10.03
CA LEU A 31 -5.22 -16.42 -9.73
C LEU A 31 -6.31 -15.92 -8.79
N LYS A 32 -5.92 -15.07 -7.82
CA LYS A 32 -6.78 -14.59 -6.74
C LYS A 32 -6.26 -13.28 -6.16
N ARG A 33 -7.07 -12.63 -5.35
CA ARG A 33 -6.66 -11.56 -4.43
C ARG A 33 -6.93 -12.02 -3.01
N ASP A 34 -5.96 -11.81 -2.15
CA ASP A 34 -6.02 -12.18 -0.75
C ASP A 34 -6.14 -10.95 0.15
N ALA A 35 -6.78 -11.12 1.30
CA ALA A 35 -6.88 -10.11 2.33
C ALA A 35 -6.82 -10.77 3.73
N MET A 36 -6.58 -9.98 4.74
CA MET A 36 -6.72 -10.35 6.14
C MET A 36 -7.32 -9.20 6.92
N PHE A 37 -8.18 -9.50 7.88
CA PHE A 37 -8.50 -8.53 8.93
C PHE A 37 -8.22 -9.12 10.32
N VAL A 38 -7.91 -8.22 11.24
CA VAL A 38 -7.70 -8.53 12.65
C VAL A 38 -8.89 -8.03 13.44
N ARG A 39 -9.32 -8.83 14.42
CA ARG A 39 -10.40 -8.53 15.35
C ARG A 39 -9.90 -8.65 16.79
N VAL A 40 -9.99 -7.58 17.55
CA VAL A 40 -9.65 -7.55 18.98
C VAL A 40 -10.92 -7.27 19.77
N GLU A 41 -11.21 -8.13 20.75
CA GLU A 41 -12.39 -8.02 21.59
C GLU A 41 -12.03 -7.84 23.05
N THR A 42 -12.84 -7.10 23.75
CA THR A 42 -12.70 -6.88 25.20
C THR A 42 -13.72 -7.69 26.00
N SER A 43 -13.46 -7.85 27.28
CA SER A 43 -14.31 -8.59 28.22
C SER A 43 -15.75 -8.04 28.36
N ASN A 44 -16.02 -6.83 27.90
CA ASN A 44 -17.37 -6.22 27.87
C ASN A 44 -17.99 -6.19 26.48
N GLY A 45 -17.38 -6.91 25.50
CA GLY A 45 -17.94 -7.11 24.16
C GLY A 45 -17.65 -5.97 23.16
N LEU A 46 -16.81 -4.99 23.49
CA LEU A 46 -16.38 -3.99 22.53
C LEU A 46 -15.36 -4.60 21.56
N VAL A 47 -15.47 -4.30 20.27
CA VAL A 47 -14.64 -4.89 19.20
C VAL A 47 -13.95 -3.80 18.40
N GLY A 48 -12.64 -3.99 18.19
CA GLY A 48 -11.83 -3.20 17.26
C GLY A 48 -11.36 -4.05 16.10
N TYR A 49 -11.20 -3.41 14.94
CA TYR A 49 -10.79 -4.05 13.69
C TYR A 49 -9.58 -3.36 13.07
N ALA A 50 -8.81 -4.12 12.32
CA ALA A 50 -7.75 -3.59 11.45
C ALA A 50 -7.58 -4.48 10.22
N PRO A 51 -7.04 -3.94 9.11
CA PRO A 51 -6.49 -4.77 8.05
C PRO A 51 -5.20 -5.42 8.52
N GLY A 52 -4.76 -6.46 7.81
CA GLY A 52 -3.49 -7.10 8.10
C GLY A 52 -2.89 -7.77 6.86
N PRO A 53 -1.61 -8.15 6.91
CA PRO A 53 -0.96 -8.83 5.81
C PRO A 53 -1.57 -10.22 5.59
N ALA A 54 -2.04 -10.49 4.37
CA ALA A 54 -2.77 -11.70 4.01
C ALA A 54 -1.83 -12.91 3.89
N SER A 55 -1.31 -13.38 5.01
CA SER A 55 -0.29 -14.43 5.08
C SER A 55 -0.60 -15.42 6.22
N GLU A 56 -0.50 -16.72 5.94
CA GLU A 56 -0.61 -17.77 6.96
C GLU A 56 0.47 -17.62 8.05
N LYS A 57 1.68 -17.19 7.68
CA LYS A 57 2.76 -16.90 8.62
C LYS A 57 2.37 -15.77 9.57
N ALA A 58 1.82 -14.68 9.03
CA ALA A 58 1.35 -13.54 9.83
C ALA A 58 0.20 -13.95 10.75
N GLN A 59 -0.78 -14.70 10.25
CA GLN A 59 -1.88 -15.24 11.06
C GLN A 59 -1.34 -16.11 12.19
N GLN A 60 -0.41 -17.01 11.91
CA GLN A 60 0.21 -17.85 12.92
C GLN A 60 0.95 -17.02 13.98
N THR A 61 1.69 -15.99 13.56
CA THR A 61 2.40 -15.07 14.47
C THR A 61 1.42 -14.34 15.39
N ILE A 62 0.29 -13.87 14.85
CA ILE A 62 -0.77 -13.24 15.65
C ILE A 62 -1.27 -14.24 16.70
N GLN A 63 -1.62 -15.45 16.29
CA GLN A 63 -2.20 -16.47 17.17
C GLN A 63 -1.22 -16.99 18.24
N SER A 64 0.05 -17.20 17.87
CA SER A 64 1.04 -17.83 18.76
C SER A 64 1.82 -16.85 19.63
N THR A 65 1.91 -15.58 19.24
CA THR A 65 2.78 -14.61 19.90
C THR A 65 2.05 -13.35 20.35
N VAL A 66 1.28 -12.71 19.43
CA VAL A 66 0.65 -11.42 19.74
C VAL A 66 -0.58 -11.61 20.62
N ALA A 67 -1.46 -12.55 20.30
CA ALA A 67 -2.67 -12.82 21.07
C ALA A 67 -2.35 -13.24 22.53
N PRO A 68 -1.45 -14.19 22.79
CA PRO A 68 -1.08 -14.55 24.17
C PRO A 68 -0.46 -13.40 24.96
N PHE A 69 0.24 -12.47 24.28
CA PHE A 69 0.75 -11.28 24.94
C PHE A 69 -0.36 -10.31 25.36
N LEU A 70 -1.37 -10.11 24.51
CA LEU A 70 -2.42 -9.09 24.71
C LEU A 70 -3.56 -9.58 25.59
N GLU A 71 -3.96 -10.84 25.48
CA GLU A 71 -5.10 -11.39 26.22
C GLU A 71 -4.92 -11.30 27.75
N GLY A 72 -5.96 -10.80 28.41
CA GLY A 72 -5.95 -10.51 29.84
C GLY A 72 -5.33 -9.15 30.23
N ARG A 73 -4.61 -8.47 29.32
CA ARG A 73 -4.07 -7.13 29.57
C ARG A 73 -5.17 -6.06 29.50
N SER A 74 -4.91 -4.96 30.20
CA SER A 74 -5.77 -3.78 30.12
C SER A 74 -5.54 -3.06 28.80
N LEU A 75 -6.61 -2.70 28.10
CA LEU A 75 -6.59 -1.72 27.03
C LEU A 75 -6.57 -0.33 27.68
N ALA A 76 -5.40 0.19 27.98
CA ALA A 76 -5.24 1.52 28.53
C ALA A 76 -4.65 2.49 27.50
N ASP A 77 -3.56 2.08 26.86
CA ASP A 77 -2.79 2.88 25.93
C ASP A 77 -2.16 1.94 24.87
N PRO A 78 -2.55 2.05 23.60
CA PRO A 78 -1.95 1.24 22.52
C PRO A 78 -0.43 1.42 22.41
N ASP A 79 0.11 2.63 22.58
CA ASP A 79 1.54 2.90 22.50
C ASP A 79 2.30 2.22 23.64
N ALA A 80 1.77 2.26 24.85
CA ALA A 80 2.38 1.55 25.98
C ALA A 80 2.40 0.03 25.77
N LEU A 81 1.34 -0.55 25.20
CA LEU A 81 1.29 -1.96 24.85
C LEU A 81 2.33 -2.30 23.78
N ARG A 82 2.49 -1.45 22.78
CA ARG A 82 3.53 -1.60 21.74
C ARG A 82 4.92 -1.61 22.36
N VAL A 83 5.26 -0.62 23.17
CA VAL A 83 6.58 -0.54 23.83
C VAL A 83 6.88 -1.79 24.63
N LEU A 84 5.92 -2.27 25.42
CA LEU A 84 6.06 -3.50 26.21
C LEU A 84 6.22 -4.74 25.31
N PHE A 85 5.48 -4.82 24.21
CA PHE A 85 5.58 -5.92 23.26
C PHE A 85 6.95 -5.97 22.60
N LEU A 86 7.41 -4.85 22.04
CA LEU A 86 8.71 -4.75 21.37
C LEU A 86 9.90 -4.97 22.29
N ALA A 87 9.79 -4.63 23.57
CA ALA A 87 10.82 -4.92 24.58
C ALA A 87 10.91 -6.41 24.95
N GLY A 88 9.98 -7.25 24.51
CA GLY A 88 9.89 -8.66 24.86
C GLY A 88 9.59 -9.56 23.66
N ALA A 89 8.34 -10.04 23.57
CA ALA A 89 7.92 -10.99 22.54
C ALA A 89 8.05 -10.49 21.09
N GLY A 90 8.00 -9.18 20.89
CA GLY A 90 8.11 -8.50 19.60
C GLY A 90 9.51 -7.96 19.27
N ALA A 91 10.56 -8.42 19.97
CA ALA A 91 11.94 -7.97 19.69
C ALA A 91 12.46 -8.45 18.32
N ASP A 92 11.88 -9.52 17.78
CA ASP A 92 12.15 -9.97 16.41
C ASP A 92 11.42 -9.05 15.39
N LEU A 93 12.14 -8.62 14.34
CA LEU A 93 11.63 -7.66 13.35
C LEU A 93 10.39 -8.19 12.60
N GLU A 94 10.38 -9.47 12.25
CA GLU A 94 9.23 -10.06 11.53
C GLU A 94 7.98 -10.14 12.42
N VAL A 95 8.18 -10.41 13.70
CA VAL A 95 7.10 -10.39 14.71
C VAL A 95 6.62 -8.95 14.94
N ALA A 96 7.54 -7.98 15.02
CA ALA A 96 7.22 -6.57 15.16
C ALA A 96 6.37 -6.03 14.00
N LYS A 97 6.68 -6.42 12.77
CA LYS A 97 5.89 -6.05 11.57
C LYS A 97 4.44 -6.52 11.67
N VAL A 98 4.22 -7.76 12.09
CA VAL A 98 2.87 -8.32 12.22
C VAL A 98 2.06 -7.61 13.32
N TYR A 99 2.74 -7.14 14.38
CA TYR A 99 2.08 -6.39 15.45
C TYR A 99 1.42 -5.10 14.96
N CYS A 100 1.92 -4.48 13.88
CA CYS A 100 1.37 -3.23 13.33
C CYS A 100 -0.12 -3.33 12.98
N ALA A 101 -0.56 -4.46 12.41
CA ALA A 101 -1.96 -4.72 12.13
C ALA A 101 -2.78 -4.77 13.42
N VAL A 102 -2.28 -5.45 14.45
CA VAL A 102 -2.99 -5.54 15.75
C VAL A 102 -2.99 -4.18 16.47
N GLU A 103 -1.92 -3.40 16.36
CA GLU A 103 -1.84 -2.02 16.87
C GLU A 103 -3.00 -1.15 16.36
N ILE A 104 -3.29 -1.20 15.05
CA ILE A 104 -4.40 -0.45 14.45
C ILE A 104 -5.74 -0.87 15.08
N ALA A 105 -5.97 -2.18 15.28
CA ALA A 105 -7.18 -2.67 15.95
C ALA A 105 -7.28 -2.21 17.41
N LEU A 106 -6.15 -2.08 18.11
CA LEU A 106 -6.12 -1.52 19.47
C LEU A 106 -6.49 -0.03 19.48
N TYR A 107 -6.04 0.74 18.47
CA TYR A 107 -6.45 2.14 18.32
C TYR A 107 -7.93 2.28 17.98
N ASP A 108 -8.46 1.44 17.07
CA ASP A 108 -9.90 1.40 16.78
C ASP A 108 -10.71 1.11 18.05
N LEU A 109 -10.29 0.12 18.80
CA LEU A 109 -10.91 -0.27 20.05
C LEU A 109 -10.82 0.84 21.12
N ALA A 110 -9.67 1.50 21.26
CA ALA A 110 -9.48 2.60 22.19
C ALA A 110 -10.35 3.82 21.82
N GLY A 111 -10.41 4.15 20.53
CA GLY A 111 -11.31 5.21 20.03
C GLY A 111 -12.77 4.94 20.34
N LYS A 112 -13.23 3.72 20.09
CA LYS A 112 -14.60 3.29 20.44
C LYS A 112 -14.87 3.34 21.95
N ALA A 113 -13.89 2.93 22.76
CA ALA A 113 -14.01 2.98 24.21
C ALA A 113 -14.08 4.39 24.79
N LEU A 114 -13.41 5.35 24.17
CA LEU A 114 -13.37 6.75 24.55
C LEU A 114 -14.44 7.61 23.86
N GLY A 115 -15.14 7.06 22.86
CA GLY A 115 -16.13 7.80 22.07
C GLY A 115 -15.53 8.82 21.12
N VAL A 116 -14.28 8.60 20.65
CA VAL A 116 -13.56 9.51 19.75
C VAL A 116 -13.02 8.77 18.51
N PRO A 117 -12.86 9.44 17.36
CA PRO A 117 -12.21 8.84 16.20
C PRO A 117 -10.73 8.60 16.45
N VAL A 118 -10.14 7.63 15.73
CA VAL A 118 -8.72 7.29 15.85
C VAL A 118 -7.82 8.50 15.61
N SER A 119 -8.17 9.41 14.71
CA SER A 119 -7.39 10.63 14.45
C SER A 119 -7.19 11.51 15.69
N GLU A 120 -8.15 11.54 16.64
CA GLU A 120 -7.95 12.27 17.90
C GLU A 120 -6.88 11.61 18.78
N LEU A 121 -6.77 10.28 18.76
CA LEU A 121 -5.73 9.55 19.49
C LEU A 121 -4.34 9.70 18.85
N LEU A 122 -4.31 10.06 17.56
CA LEU A 122 -3.07 10.26 16.79
C LEU A 122 -2.53 11.70 16.82
N GLY A 123 -3.15 12.58 17.60
CA GLY A 123 -2.71 13.96 17.77
C GLY A 123 -3.74 15.02 17.35
N GLY A 124 -4.90 14.58 16.86
CA GLY A 124 -5.97 15.45 16.42
C GLY A 124 -5.91 15.79 14.92
N ARG A 125 -7.06 15.94 14.31
CA ARG A 125 -7.15 16.25 12.88
C ARG A 125 -6.94 17.74 12.60
N VAL A 126 -6.26 18.02 11.50
CA VAL A 126 -6.08 19.39 10.96
C VAL A 126 -6.92 19.64 9.71
N ARG A 127 -7.52 18.58 9.16
CA ARG A 127 -8.41 18.60 8.00
C ARG A 127 -9.41 17.45 8.07
N ASP A 128 -10.49 17.52 7.31
CA ASP A 128 -11.55 16.49 7.28
C ASP A 128 -11.44 15.55 6.08
N HIS A 129 -10.65 15.89 5.09
CA HIS A 129 -10.51 15.18 3.83
C HIS A 129 -9.05 14.85 3.56
N ILE A 130 -8.84 13.77 2.81
CA ILE A 130 -7.54 13.43 2.23
C ILE A 130 -7.71 13.15 0.75
N ARG A 131 -6.83 13.72 -0.07
CA ARG A 131 -6.83 13.48 -1.52
C ARG A 131 -6.52 12.03 -1.82
N LEU A 132 -7.32 11.45 -2.73
CA LEU A 132 -7.07 10.13 -3.25
C LEU A 132 -6.45 10.21 -4.64
N TYR A 133 -5.48 9.34 -4.92
CA TYR A 133 -5.14 9.03 -6.30
C TYR A 133 -5.68 7.66 -6.67
N GLY A 134 -6.28 7.55 -7.86
CA GLY A 134 -6.75 6.27 -8.38
C GLY A 134 -5.56 5.39 -8.74
N SER A 135 -5.36 4.30 -8.02
CA SER A 135 -4.35 3.30 -8.31
C SER A 135 -5.00 2.12 -8.99
N ALA A 136 -4.56 1.83 -10.21
CA ALA A 136 -5.18 0.81 -11.03
C ALA A 136 -4.14 0.26 -12.02
N GLY A 137 -4.56 -0.26 -13.13
CA GLY A 137 -3.77 -0.68 -14.29
C GLY A 137 -2.43 -1.35 -14.04
N MET A 138 -2.25 -2.53 -14.58
CA MET A 138 -1.01 -3.23 -14.47
C MET A 138 -0.70 -3.90 -15.81
N TYR A 139 0.45 -3.52 -16.41
CA TYR A 139 0.94 -4.17 -17.63
C TYR A 139 -0.06 -4.15 -18.80
N MET A 140 -0.67 -3.01 -19.03
CA MET A 140 -1.60 -2.79 -20.15
C MET A 140 -0.90 -2.16 -21.35
N PRO A 141 -1.46 -2.32 -22.57
CA PRO A 141 -1.09 -1.47 -23.71
C PRO A 141 -1.34 0.02 -23.41
N PRO A 142 -0.60 0.94 -24.09
CA PRO A 142 -0.73 2.39 -23.86
C PRO A 142 -2.16 2.93 -23.95
N GLU A 143 -2.97 2.44 -24.89
CA GLU A 143 -4.37 2.85 -25.06
C GLU A 143 -5.24 2.40 -23.87
N GLY A 144 -4.90 1.26 -23.26
CA GLY A 144 -5.57 0.75 -22.05
C GLY A 144 -5.34 1.68 -20.85
N PHE A 145 -4.11 2.13 -20.63
CA PHE A 145 -3.79 3.10 -19.59
C PHE A 145 -4.49 4.44 -19.82
N ALA A 146 -4.51 4.93 -21.06
CA ALA A 146 -5.20 6.18 -21.40
C ALA A 146 -6.72 6.09 -21.15
N ALA A 147 -7.35 4.98 -21.53
CA ALA A 147 -8.77 4.75 -21.30
C ALA A 147 -9.09 4.65 -19.80
N GLU A 148 -8.25 3.98 -19.03
CA GLU A 148 -8.43 3.85 -17.59
C GLU A 148 -8.22 5.18 -16.86
N ALA A 149 -7.17 5.94 -17.20
CA ALA A 149 -6.93 7.28 -16.64
C ALA A 149 -8.13 8.22 -16.90
N ALA A 150 -8.68 8.21 -18.12
CA ALA A 150 -9.87 8.97 -18.46
C ALA A 150 -11.10 8.53 -17.65
N ALA A 151 -11.30 7.24 -17.45
CA ALA A 151 -12.40 6.71 -16.64
C ALA A 151 -12.25 7.11 -15.16
N ILE A 152 -11.04 7.08 -14.61
CA ILE A 152 -10.74 7.53 -13.24
C ILE A 152 -11.02 9.04 -13.09
N ALA A 153 -10.61 9.86 -14.07
CA ALA A 153 -10.91 11.28 -14.07
C ALA A 153 -12.43 11.56 -14.11
N GLN A 154 -13.20 10.76 -14.85
CA GLN A 154 -14.69 10.90 -14.90
C GLN A 154 -15.34 10.54 -13.55
N LEU A 155 -14.71 9.75 -12.70
CA LEU A 155 -15.17 9.49 -11.33
C LEU A 155 -14.86 10.64 -10.36
N GLY A 156 -14.22 11.72 -10.82
CA GLY A 156 -13.89 12.89 -10.03
C GLY A 156 -12.50 12.84 -9.38
N PHE A 157 -11.70 11.81 -9.60
CA PHE A 157 -10.32 11.78 -9.14
C PHE A 157 -9.48 12.81 -9.91
N ARG A 158 -8.45 13.34 -9.25
CA ARG A 158 -7.55 14.33 -9.83
C ARG A 158 -6.16 13.75 -10.14
N ALA A 159 -5.95 12.48 -9.80
CA ALA A 159 -4.69 11.80 -10.01
C ALA A 159 -4.90 10.32 -10.32
N TYR A 160 -3.98 9.76 -11.09
CA TYR A 160 -3.97 8.35 -11.44
C TYR A 160 -2.55 7.81 -11.47
N LYS A 161 -2.34 6.62 -10.88
CA LYS A 161 -1.08 5.89 -10.88
C LYS A 161 -1.18 4.66 -11.77
N MET A 162 -0.31 4.56 -12.76
CA MET A 162 -0.16 3.38 -13.61
C MET A 162 1.03 2.52 -13.17
N ARG A 163 0.99 1.23 -13.50
CA ARG A 163 2.13 0.30 -13.36
C ARG A 163 2.56 -0.20 -14.74
N PRO A 164 3.52 0.51 -15.40
CA PRO A 164 4.04 0.11 -16.69
C PRO A 164 4.97 -1.11 -16.52
N ALA A 165 5.27 -1.78 -17.59
CA ALA A 165 6.36 -2.74 -17.78
C ALA A 165 6.31 -3.41 -19.17
N LEU A 166 5.94 -2.66 -20.21
CA LEU A 166 5.89 -3.19 -21.58
C LEU A 166 7.11 -2.79 -22.44
N GLY A 167 8.11 -2.20 -21.82
CA GLY A 167 9.33 -1.73 -22.48
C GLY A 167 9.38 -0.21 -22.58
N PRO A 168 10.59 0.37 -22.70
CA PRO A 168 10.81 1.82 -22.58
C PRO A 168 9.93 2.67 -23.50
N GLU A 169 9.79 2.25 -24.77
CA GLU A 169 9.00 2.99 -25.75
C GLU A 169 7.50 2.97 -25.41
N GLN A 170 6.96 1.82 -25.02
CA GLN A 170 5.54 1.68 -24.68
C GLN A 170 5.20 2.34 -23.35
N ASP A 171 6.12 2.31 -22.39
CA ASP A 171 5.93 2.96 -21.09
C ASP A 171 5.84 4.48 -21.24
N VAL A 172 6.70 5.09 -22.08
CA VAL A 172 6.63 6.53 -22.41
C VAL A 172 5.37 6.85 -23.21
N GLU A 173 5.01 6.02 -24.19
CA GLU A 173 3.79 6.20 -25.00
C GLU A 173 2.54 6.15 -24.12
N SER A 174 2.52 5.29 -23.10
CA SER A 174 1.43 5.23 -22.12
C SER A 174 1.23 6.56 -21.40
N VAL A 175 2.31 7.16 -20.91
CA VAL A 175 2.25 8.49 -20.26
C VAL A 175 1.76 9.56 -21.22
N ARG A 176 2.26 9.56 -22.46
CA ARG A 176 1.84 10.51 -23.49
C ARG A 176 0.34 10.42 -23.79
N LEU A 177 -0.18 9.20 -23.97
CA LEU A 177 -1.60 8.99 -24.25
C LEU A 177 -2.49 9.30 -23.04
N MET A 178 -2.06 8.94 -21.82
CA MET A 178 -2.76 9.32 -20.61
C MET A 178 -2.87 10.85 -20.50
N ARG A 179 -1.78 11.58 -20.73
CA ARG A 179 -1.78 13.06 -20.70
C ARG A 179 -2.72 13.66 -21.75
N GLN A 180 -2.79 13.07 -22.94
CA GLN A 180 -3.76 13.49 -23.96
C GLN A 180 -5.22 13.24 -23.53
N ALA A 181 -5.46 12.12 -22.84
CA ALA A 181 -6.80 11.73 -22.42
C ALA A 181 -7.33 12.52 -21.21
N THR A 182 -6.45 12.94 -20.30
CA THR A 182 -6.83 13.57 -19.02
C THR A 182 -6.63 15.10 -19.00
N GLY A 183 -5.85 15.65 -19.94
CA GLY A 183 -5.52 17.08 -19.96
C GLY A 183 -4.35 17.47 -19.04
N PRO A 184 -3.94 18.75 -19.01
CA PRO A 184 -2.73 19.20 -18.33
C PRO A 184 -2.82 19.24 -16.79
N ASP A 185 -4.02 19.42 -16.25
CA ASP A 185 -4.25 19.66 -14.82
C ASP A 185 -4.48 18.36 -13.99
N PHE A 186 -4.37 17.19 -14.63
CA PHE A 186 -4.55 15.89 -14.00
C PHE A 186 -3.19 15.30 -13.62
N ASP A 187 -3.01 14.89 -12.36
CA ASP A 187 -1.75 14.34 -11.90
C ASP A 187 -1.56 12.90 -12.37
N LEU A 188 -0.48 12.65 -13.11
CA LEU A 188 -0.10 11.32 -13.58
C LEU A 188 1.08 10.81 -12.76
N MET A 189 0.96 9.60 -12.24
CA MET A 189 1.95 8.94 -11.42
C MET A 189 2.37 7.64 -12.08
N VAL A 190 3.64 7.29 -11.98
CA VAL A 190 4.20 6.10 -12.62
C VAL A 190 4.88 5.25 -11.56
N ASP A 191 4.34 4.06 -11.31
CA ASP A 191 4.91 3.07 -10.40
C ASP A 191 5.73 2.06 -11.19
N ALA A 192 7.04 2.29 -11.20
CA ALA A 192 7.98 1.60 -12.07
C ALA A 192 8.63 0.37 -11.43
N HIS A 193 8.09 -0.15 -10.32
CA HIS A 193 8.67 -1.32 -9.64
C HIS A 193 8.80 -2.57 -10.53
N GLY A 194 8.12 -2.61 -11.68
CA GLY A 194 8.29 -3.65 -12.68
C GLY A 194 9.64 -3.59 -13.41
N TRP A 195 10.26 -2.42 -13.54
CA TRP A 195 11.43 -2.21 -14.40
C TRP A 195 12.67 -2.98 -13.95
N TRP A 196 12.87 -3.15 -12.67
CA TRP A 196 14.02 -3.88 -12.10
C TRP A 196 13.71 -5.36 -11.77
N ARG A 197 12.49 -5.84 -12.13
CA ARG A 197 12.01 -7.21 -11.88
C ARG A 197 11.93 -8.08 -13.13
N MET A 198 12.40 -7.60 -14.30
CA MET A 198 12.21 -8.25 -15.59
C MET A 198 13.39 -9.13 -16.03
N GLY A 199 14.24 -9.56 -15.08
CA GLY A 199 15.41 -10.39 -15.38
C GLY A 199 16.39 -9.70 -16.32
N ASP A 200 16.78 -10.37 -17.40
CA ASP A 200 17.71 -9.83 -18.39
C ASP A 200 17.18 -8.60 -19.15
N ARG A 201 15.88 -8.33 -19.05
CA ARG A 201 15.22 -7.16 -19.64
C ARG A 201 14.95 -6.04 -18.64
N SER A 202 15.43 -6.17 -17.40
CA SER A 202 15.37 -5.08 -16.42
C SER A 202 16.05 -3.84 -16.97
N TYR A 203 15.49 -2.67 -16.66
CA TYR A 203 16.07 -1.41 -17.16
C TYR A 203 17.40 -1.15 -16.45
N SER A 204 18.41 -0.76 -17.24
CA SER A 204 19.65 -0.22 -16.69
C SER A 204 19.41 1.20 -16.16
N ASP A 205 20.29 1.69 -15.28
CA ASP A 205 20.24 3.08 -14.78
C ASP A 205 20.19 4.10 -15.93
N ALA A 206 20.93 3.86 -17.02
CA ALA A 206 20.91 4.72 -18.21
C ALA A 206 19.53 4.68 -18.91
N THR A 207 18.87 3.51 -18.96
CA THR A 207 17.52 3.38 -19.52
C THR A 207 16.51 4.09 -18.63
N VAL A 208 16.59 3.92 -17.30
CA VAL A 208 15.73 4.62 -16.33
C VAL A 208 15.85 6.12 -16.50
N GLU A 209 17.06 6.66 -16.58
CA GLU A 209 17.29 8.09 -16.79
C GLU A 209 16.72 8.59 -18.10
N GLN A 210 16.93 7.86 -19.21
CA GLN A 210 16.40 8.22 -20.52
C GLN A 210 14.85 8.25 -20.50
N VAL A 211 14.21 7.24 -19.91
CA VAL A 211 12.76 7.15 -19.81
C VAL A 211 12.22 8.26 -18.92
N ALA A 212 12.87 8.54 -17.79
CA ALA A 212 12.50 9.65 -16.91
C ALA A 212 12.53 10.99 -17.65
N HIS A 213 13.55 11.28 -18.45
CA HIS A 213 13.62 12.50 -19.28
C HIS A 213 12.46 12.58 -20.29
N GLN A 214 12.09 11.47 -20.91
CA GLN A 214 10.99 11.44 -21.86
C GLN A 214 9.63 11.65 -21.16
N MET A 215 9.43 11.05 -19.97
CA MET A 215 8.22 11.21 -19.18
C MET A 215 8.08 12.62 -18.57
N ALA A 216 9.20 13.27 -18.25
CA ALA A 216 9.23 14.65 -17.75
C ALA A 216 8.55 15.64 -18.71
N ALA A 217 8.63 15.43 -20.02
CA ALA A 217 7.94 16.22 -21.03
C ALA A 217 6.40 16.19 -20.91
N HIS A 218 5.87 15.24 -20.17
CA HIS A 218 4.44 15.05 -19.90
C HIS A 218 4.03 15.43 -18.47
N HIS A 219 4.93 16.08 -17.72
CA HIS A 219 4.66 16.60 -16.36
C HIS A 219 4.04 15.55 -15.42
N ILE A 220 4.71 14.40 -15.26
CA ILE A 220 4.30 13.40 -14.28
C ILE A 220 4.53 13.94 -12.85
N ALA A 221 3.63 13.61 -11.93
CA ALA A 221 3.71 14.04 -10.53
C ALA A 221 4.88 13.35 -9.80
N TRP A 222 5.12 12.07 -10.06
CA TRP A 222 6.29 11.32 -9.61
C TRP A 222 6.58 10.08 -10.44
N LEU A 223 7.83 9.61 -10.33
CA LEU A 223 8.29 8.29 -10.74
C LEU A 223 8.60 7.48 -9.48
N GLU A 224 7.80 6.43 -9.23
CA GLU A 224 7.84 5.59 -8.04
C GLU A 224 8.66 4.32 -8.33
N GLU A 225 9.57 4.01 -7.43
CA GLU A 225 10.43 2.82 -7.45
C GLU A 225 11.03 2.45 -8.83
N PRO A 226 11.68 3.39 -9.55
CA PRO A 226 12.31 3.07 -10.82
C PRO A 226 13.57 2.21 -10.68
N LEU A 227 14.11 2.10 -9.47
CA LEU A 227 15.30 1.34 -9.09
C LEU A 227 14.95 0.41 -7.92
N PRO A 228 15.77 -0.61 -7.63
CA PRO A 228 15.57 -1.47 -6.46
C PRO A 228 15.45 -0.66 -5.15
N PRO A 229 14.49 -0.94 -4.26
CA PRO A 229 14.22 -0.14 -3.07
C PRO A 229 15.45 0.11 -2.19
N ALA A 230 16.30 -0.90 -1.99
CA ALA A 230 17.52 -0.78 -1.17
C ALA A 230 18.64 0.06 -1.81
N ALA A 231 18.49 0.52 -3.05
CA ALA A 231 19.52 1.26 -3.79
C ALA A 231 19.49 2.77 -3.50
N HIS A 232 19.37 3.20 -2.23
CA HIS A 232 19.20 4.60 -1.83
C HIS A 232 20.23 5.56 -2.45
N ALA A 233 21.50 5.11 -2.58
CA ALA A 233 22.55 5.91 -3.22
C ALA A 233 22.28 6.14 -4.72
N ASP A 234 21.68 5.18 -5.40
CA ASP A 234 21.33 5.28 -6.83
C ASP A 234 20.12 6.20 -7.03
N TYR A 235 19.14 6.11 -6.12
CA TYR A 235 18.05 7.09 -6.07
C TYR A 235 18.56 8.52 -5.86
N ALA A 236 19.48 8.72 -4.90
CA ALA A 236 20.06 10.03 -4.64
C ALA A 236 20.76 10.59 -5.91
N ARG A 237 21.54 9.76 -6.63
CA ARG A 237 22.17 10.17 -7.89
C ARG A 237 21.17 10.50 -9.00
N LEU A 238 20.06 9.75 -9.07
CA LEU A 238 19.00 10.05 -10.04
C LEU A 238 18.28 11.35 -9.68
N LYS A 239 17.99 11.57 -8.39
CA LYS A 239 17.34 12.79 -7.90
C LYS A 239 18.19 14.05 -8.10
N GLU A 240 19.54 13.98 -7.93
CA GLU A 240 20.44 15.09 -8.18
C GLU A 240 20.35 15.63 -9.61
N LYS A 241 19.83 14.86 -10.56
CA LYS A 241 19.63 15.28 -11.95
C LYS A 241 18.39 16.14 -12.15
N ASP A 242 17.50 16.24 -11.15
CA ASP A 242 16.29 17.07 -11.13
C ASP A 242 15.41 16.88 -12.38
N ILE A 243 15.18 15.62 -12.77
CA ILE A 243 14.44 15.27 -13.99
C ILE A 243 12.92 15.23 -13.70
N VAL A 244 12.54 14.44 -12.70
CA VAL A 244 11.16 14.23 -12.23
C VAL A 244 11.18 14.01 -10.72
N PRO A 245 10.12 14.33 -9.98
CA PRO A 245 10.03 13.94 -8.58
C PRO A 245 10.11 12.42 -8.42
N LEU A 246 10.81 11.93 -7.41
CA LEU A 246 10.96 10.52 -7.11
C LEU A 246 10.15 10.14 -5.87
N ALA A 247 9.53 8.96 -5.90
CA ALA A 247 8.82 8.38 -4.78
C ALA A 247 9.36 6.97 -4.48
N SER A 248 9.46 6.62 -3.20
CA SER A 248 9.79 5.25 -2.75
C SER A 248 9.43 5.08 -1.28
N GLY A 249 9.41 3.82 -0.80
CA GLY A 249 9.25 3.50 0.59
C GLY A 249 8.29 2.34 0.88
N GLU A 250 7.43 1.95 -0.07
CA GLU A 250 6.48 0.85 0.15
C GLU A 250 7.16 -0.50 0.42
N HIS A 251 8.43 -0.64 0.07
CA HIS A 251 9.25 -1.84 0.28
C HIS A 251 10.35 -1.66 1.33
N GLU A 252 10.35 -0.56 2.09
CA GLU A 252 11.34 -0.40 3.15
C GLU A 252 11.16 -1.47 4.24
N PRO A 253 12.24 -2.21 4.60
CA PRO A 253 12.14 -3.33 5.50
C PRO A 253 11.97 -2.94 6.98
N SER A 254 12.32 -1.73 7.37
CA SER A 254 12.35 -1.28 8.74
C SER A 254 12.20 0.22 8.89
N GLU A 255 11.95 0.69 10.11
CA GLU A 255 11.95 2.12 10.41
C GLU A 255 13.32 2.77 10.15
N ASP A 256 14.40 2.09 10.48
CA ASP A 256 15.76 2.61 10.23
C ASP A 256 16.04 2.81 8.73
N SER A 257 15.53 1.90 7.88
CA SER A 257 15.71 2.05 6.43
C SER A 257 14.93 3.25 5.86
N TYR A 258 13.81 3.63 6.45
CA TYR A 258 13.13 4.88 6.09
C TYR A 258 13.96 6.11 6.43
N PHE A 259 14.63 6.11 7.59
CA PHE A 259 15.55 7.21 7.93
C PHE A 259 16.73 7.27 6.97
N ASP A 260 17.31 6.13 6.60
CA ASP A 260 18.37 6.06 5.60
C ASP A 260 17.92 6.57 4.21
N LEU A 261 16.70 6.23 3.79
CA LEU A 261 16.10 6.73 2.55
C LEU A 261 16.01 8.27 2.55
N MET A 262 15.52 8.84 3.67
CA MET A 262 15.38 10.30 3.81
C MET A 262 16.73 11.00 3.94
N ASP A 263 17.65 10.48 4.76
CA ASP A 263 18.96 11.08 5.01
C ASP A 263 19.87 11.02 3.78
N SER A 264 19.68 10.01 2.92
CA SER A 264 20.33 9.92 1.61
C SER A 264 19.80 10.96 0.61
N LYS A 265 18.73 11.69 0.94
CA LYS A 265 18.03 12.61 0.02
C LYS A 265 17.60 11.92 -1.27
N ALA A 266 17.20 10.68 -1.16
CA ALA A 266 16.93 9.80 -2.28
C ALA A 266 15.61 10.10 -2.99
N VAL A 267 14.62 10.68 -2.29
CA VAL A 267 13.26 10.86 -2.81
C VAL A 267 12.69 12.25 -2.50
N ASP A 268 11.63 12.60 -3.19
CA ASP A 268 10.77 13.78 -2.92
C ASP A 268 9.54 13.37 -2.13
N TYR A 269 9.03 12.16 -2.40
CA TYR A 269 7.90 11.55 -1.69
C TYR A 269 8.36 10.28 -0.98
N VAL A 270 8.12 10.22 0.31
CA VAL A 270 8.23 8.98 1.09
C VAL A 270 6.87 8.29 1.07
N GLN A 271 6.86 6.97 0.86
CA GLN A 271 5.65 6.17 0.83
C GLN A 271 5.70 5.11 1.94
N MET A 272 4.58 4.88 2.59
CA MET A 272 4.46 3.87 3.63
C MET A 272 3.04 3.31 3.66
N ASP A 273 2.94 2.01 3.92
CA ASP A 273 1.69 1.35 4.27
C ASP A 273 1.60 1.18 5.79
N VAL A 274 0.62 1.82 6.42
CA VAL A 274 0.47 1.75 7.88
C VAL A 274 0.17 0.35 8.39
N CYS A 275 -0.39 -0.52 7.55
CA CYS A 275 -0.83 -1.85 7.93
C CYS A 275 0.31 -2.88 7.85
N CYS A 276 1.34 -2.60 7.03
CA CYS A 276 2.42 -3.53 6.72
C CYS A 276 3.79 -3.08 7.22
N GLN A 277 4.02 -1.77 7.41
CA GLN A 277 5.36 -1.21 7.62
C GLN A 277 5.52 -0.38 8.90
N GLY A 278 4.88 -0.73 9.98
CA GLY A 278 5.22 -0.13 11.26
C GLY A 278 4.08 0.50 12.05
N GLY A 279 2.86 0.49 11.52
CA GLY A 279 1.69 0.96 12.24
C GLY A 279 1.65 2.48 12.43
N TYR A 280 0.75 2.92 13.31
CA TYR A 280 0.58 4.34 13.62
C TYR A 280 1.77 4.93 14.36
N ALA A 281 2.40 4.17 15.24
CA ALA A 281 3.53 4.68 16.01
C ALA A 281 4.73 5.03 15.13
N THR A 282 5.10 4.14 14.19
CA THR A 282 6.14 4.43 13.19
C THR A 282 5.70 5.54 12.24
N GLY A 283 4.47 5.49 11.73
CA GLY A 283 3.94 6.51 10.81
C GLY A 283 4.02 7.92 11.39
N ARG A 284 3.67 8.12 12.67
CA ARG A 284 3.82 9.42 13.35
C ARG A 284 5.25 9.92 13.39
N ARG A 285 6.23 9.03 13.67
CA ARG A 285 7.66 9.41 13.70
C ARG A 285 8.18 9.75 12.31
N LEU A 286 7.83 8.96 11.31
CA LEU A 286 8.21 9.23 9.92
C LEU A 286 7.64 10.55 9.43
N LEU A 287 6.35 10.82 9.67
CA LEU A 287 5.71 12.06 9.24
C LEU A 287 6.30 13.30 9.93
N ALA A 288 6.71 13.19 11.19
CA ALA A 288 7.42 14.28 11.88
C ALA A 288 8.78 14.57 11.21
N GLU A 289 9.52 13.52 10.82
CA GLU A 289 10.80 13.67 10.14
C GLU A 289 10.64 14.19 8.70
N ILE A 290 9.65 13.68 7.96
CA ILE A 290 9.28 14.15 6.63
C ILE A 290 8.99 15.66 6.64
N ALA A 291 8.17 16.11 7.60
CA ALA A 291 7.87 17.53 7.78
C ALA A 291 9.13 18.34 8.11
N ARG A 292 10.02 17.82 8.97
CA ARG A 292 11.28 18.48 9.35
C ARG A 292 12.23 18.63 8.14
N GLN A 293 12.25 17.65 7.24
CA GLN A 293 13.11 17.66 6.04
C GLN A 293 12.45 18.37 4.83
N ASN A 294 11.22 18.89 4.95
CA ASN A 294 10.41 19.44 3.86
C ASN A 294 10.21 18.45 2.69
N LEU A 295 10.13 17.17 3.00
CA LEU A 295 9.72 16.14 2.08
C LEU A 295 8.19 16.06 2.05
N ARG A 296 7.66 15.32 1.10
CA ARG A 296 6.24 14.98 0.99
C ARG A 296 6.00 13.51 1.30
N PHE A 297 4.76 13.19 1.59
CA PHE A 297 4.33 11.83 1.89
C PHE A 297 3.08 11.46 1.09
N ALA A 298 3.06 10.22 0.63
CA ALA A 298 1.89 9.58 0.07
C ALA A 298 1.71 8.20 0.71
N PHE A 299 0.50 7.88 1.17
CA PHE A 299 0.24 6.52 1.66
C PHE A 299 0.20 5.55 0.48
N HIS A 300 0.93 4.43 0.64
CA HIS A 300 0.67 3.22 -0.10
C HIS A 300 -0.55 2.51 0.49
N SER A 301 -1.41 1.95 -0.34
CA SER A 301 -2.52 1.10 0.06
C SER A 301 -2.92 0.21 -1.12
N TRP A 302 -2.71 -1.08 -1.01
CA TRP A 302 -3.06 -2.05 -2.06
C TRP A 302 -4.00 -3.16 -1.58
N GLY A 303 -4.51 -3.02 -0.38
CA GLY A 303 -5.42 -3.96 0.28
C GLY A 303 -6.90 -3.61 0.14
N THR A 304 -7.59 -3.59 1.26
CA THR A 304 -9.04 -3.39 1.33
C THR A 304 -9.41 -1.95 1.70
N ALA A 305 -10.71 -1.63 1.62
CA ALA A 305 -11.25 -0.35 2.07
C ALA A 305 -10.97 -0.08 3.57
N LEU A 306 -10.81 -1.13 4.38
CA LEU A 306 -10.43 -1.00 5.79
C LEU A 306 -9.00 -0.44 5.95
N GLU A 307 -8.08 -0.79 5.05
CA GLU A 307 -6.72 -0.25 4.99
C GLU A 307 -6.71 1.24 4.64
N VAL A 308 -7.50 1.61 3.62
CA VAL A 308 -7.68 3.01 3.23
C VAL A 308 -8.24 3.84 4.39
N ALA A 309 -9.24 3.32 5.12
CA ALA A 309 -9.79 3.98 6.30
C ALA A 309 -8.74 4.15 7.40
N ALA A 310 -7.95 3.12 7.69
CA ALA A 310 -6.89 3.18 8.69
C ALA A 310 -5.84 4.22 8.36
N ALA A 311 -5.32 4.24 7.11
CA ALA A 311 -4.35 5.22 6.65
C ALA A 311 -4.88 6.66 6.71
N ALA A 312 -6.15 6.86 6.36
CA ALA A 312 -6.79 8.17 6.34
C ALA A 312 -6.83 8.84 7.71
N HIS A 313 -7.05 8.07 8.80
CA HIS A 313 -7.03 8.63 10.16
C HIS A 313 -5.68 9.23 10.55
N LEU A 314 -4.57 8.65 10.12
CA LEU A 314 -3.25 9.23 10.31
C LEU A 314 -3.04 10.43 9.37
N GLY A 315 -3.51 10.30 8.13
CA GLY A 315 -3.31 11.32 7.09
C GLY A 315 -3.97 12.67 7.41
N VAL A 316 -5.15 12.68 8.03
CA VAL A 316 -5.85 13.93 8.38
C VAL A 316 -5.27 14.64 9.60
N CYS A 317 -4.33 14.00 10.32
CA CYS A 317 -3.58 14.65 11.41
C CYS A 317 -2.44 15.55 10.89
N TRP A 318 -2.19 15.56 9.58
CA TRP A 318 -1.13 16.34 8.96
C TRP A 318 -1.68 17.22 7.83
N PRO A 319 -1.08 18.40 7.58
CA PRO A 319 -1.48 19.25 6.46
C PRO A 319 -1.15 18.58 5.12
N ASP A 320 -1.83 19.01 4.07
CA ASP A 320 -1.63 18.51 2.70
C ASP A 320 -0.24 18.83 2.12
N THR A 321 0.46 19.80 2.69
CA THR A 321 1.87 20.08 2.39
C THR A 321 2.83 18.99 2.89
N VAL A 322 2.41 18.12 3.81
CA VAL A 322 3.17 16.98 4.32
C VAL A 322 2.59 15.69 3.80
N VAL A 323 1.32 15.39 4.11
CA VAL A 323 0.61 14.21 3.59
C VAL A 323 -0.27 14.66 2.44
N GLU A 324 0.21 14.50 1.23
CA GLU A 324 -0.50 15.00 0.05
C GLU A 324 -1.54 14.02 -0.46
N TRP A 325 -1.21 12.72 -0.51
CA TRP A 325 -2.00 11.71 -1.18
C TRP A 325 -2.21 10.45 -0.36
N LEU A 326 -3.33 9.79 -0.59
CA LEU A 326 -3.63 8.43 -0.16
C LEU A 326 -3.98 7.58 -1.38
N GLU A 327 -3.32 6.46 -1.54
CA GLU A 327 -3.60 5.48 -2.57
C GLU A 327 -5.01 4.90 -2.41
N TYR A 328 -5.75 4.92 -3.49
CA TYR A 328 -7.05 4.25 -3.56
C TYR A 328 -7.05 3.21 -4.68
N PRO A 329 -6.94 1.92 -4.36
CA PRO A 329 -7.07 0.88 -5.35
C PRO A 329 -8.50 0.87 -5.88
N CYS A 330 -8.71 1.24 -7.13
CA CYS A 330 -10.04 1.40 -7.72
C CYS A 330 -10.72 0.05 -7.98
N TYR A 331 -11.07 -0.67 -6.94
CA TYR A 331 -11.53 -2.07 -6.98
C TYR A 331 -12.76 -2.35 -7.85
N SER A 332 -13.62 -1.37 -8.07
CA SER A 332 -14.94 -1.57 -8.68
C SER A 332 -15.30 -0.52 -9.71
N SER A 333 -14.34 0.28 -10.19
CA SER A 333 -14.60 1.30 -11.20
C SER A 333 -15.02 0.66 -12.53
N PRO A 334 -16.17 1.00 -13.09
CA PRO A 334 -16.62 0.45 -14.36
C PRO A 334 -15.73 0.92 -15.51
N GLY A 335 -15.62 0.08 -16.55
CA GLY A 335 -14.92 0.44 -17.77
C GLY A 335 -13.40 0.36 -17.73
N ARG A 336 -12.81 -0.16 -16.66
CA ARG A 336 -11.36 -0.37 -16.57
C ARG A 336 -10.90 -1.56 -17.39
N ALA A 337 -10.01 -1.31 -18.34
CA ALA A 337 -9.29 -2.37 -19.03
C ALA A 337 -8.03 -2.74 -18.23
N GLY A 338 -7.76 -4.02 -18.02
CA GLY A 338 -6.55 -4.51 -17.36
C GLY A 338 -6.54 -4.46 -15.84
N MET A 339 -7.46 -3.74 -15.19
CA MET A 339 -7.62 -3.83 -13.75
C MET A 339 -8.45 -5.06 -13.38
N TYR A 340 -7.91 -5.89 -12.52
CA TYR A 340 -8.61 -7.07 -12.06
C TYR A 340 -9.61 -6.71 -10.93
N PRO A 341 -10.81 -7.31 -10.93
CA PRO A 341 -11.82 -7.03 -9.92
C PRO A 341 -11.38 -7.54 -8.55
N PHE A 342 -11.73 -6.81 -7.49
CA PHE A 342 -11.50 -7.23 -6.12
C PHE A 342 -12.69 -6.83 -5.24
N PRO A 343 -13.87 -7.44 -5.43
CA PRO A 343 -15.09 -7.07 -4.71
C PRO A 343 -14.94 -7.20 -3.19
N LEU A 344 -14.24 -8.21 -2.68
CA LEU A 344 -13.91 -8.36 -1.26
C LEU A 344 -13.33 -7.07 -0.67
N ALA A 345 -12.51 -6.33 -1.43
CA ALA A 345 -11.87 -5.12 -0.92
C ALA A 345 -12.86 -4.04 -0.50
N ALA A 346 -13.98 -3.90 -1.20
CA ALA A 346 -15.07 -2.98 -0.83
C ALA A 346 -16.05 -3.62 0.15
N GLU A 347 -16.40 -4.91 -0.08
CA GLU A 347 -17.42 -5.63 0.68
C GLU A 347 -17.01 -6.01 2.10
N ILE A 348 -15.73 -5.84 2.45
CA ILE A 348 -15.27 -5.97 3.84
C ILE A 348 -15.90 -4.93 4.77
N LEU A 349 -16.41 -3.84 4.22
CA LEU A 349 -17.17 -2.83 4.93
C LEU A 349 -18.66 -2.94 4.60
N LYS A 350 -19.54 -2.81 5.61
CA LYS A 350 -20.99 -2.78 5.40
C LYS A 350 -21.47 -1.58 4.60
N GLN A 351 -20.75 -0.47 4.70
CA GLN A 351 -21.00 0.75 3.94
C GLN A 351 -19.73 1.17 3.20
N PRO A 352 -19.85 1.65 1.96
CA PRO A 352 -18.68 2.15 1.22
C PRO A 352 -18.06 3.37 1.91
N LEU A 353 -16.79 3.61 1.65
CA LEU A 353 -16.09 4.83 2.06
C LEU A 353 -16.75 6.07 1.42
N ALA A 354 -16.87 7.15 2.17
CA ALA A 354 -17.42 8.42 1.70
C ALA A 354 -16.38 9.16 0.83
N ILE A 355 -16.47 9.01 -0.49
CA ILE A 355 -15.58 9.68 -1.44
C ILE A 355 -16.35 10.77 -2.16
N GLU A 356 -15.88 12.02 -2.07
CA GLU A 356 -16.46 13.20 -2.68
C GLU A 356 -15.44 13.86 -3.60
N VAL A 357 -15.71 13.86 -4.90
CA VAL A 357 -14.86 14.48 -5.93
C VAL A 357 -13.37 14.09 -5.79
N GLY A 358 -13.12 12.78 -5.59
CA GLY A 358 -11.78 12.23 -5.48
C GLY A 358 -11.09 12.43 -4.12
N ASP A 359 -11.77 12.99 -3.13
CA ASP A 359 -11.29 13.11 -1.76
C ASP A 359 -12.05 12.14 -0.84
N LEU A 360 -11.35 11.48 0.06
CA LEU A 360 -11.96 10.68 1.12
C LEU A 360 -12.36 11.61 2.28
N VAL A 361 -13.64 11.62 2.61
CA VAL A 361 -14.16 12.24 3.84
C VAL A 361 -13.90 11.30 5.01
N VAL A 362 -13.02 11.69 5.92
CA VAL A 362 -12.63 10.83 7.04
C VAL A 362 -13.65 10.90 8.16
N SER A 363 -14.20 9.76 8.55
CA SER A 363 -15.23 9.64 9.56
C SER A 363 -14.88 10.34 10.88
N ARG A 364 -15.89 10.92 11.54
CA ARG A 364 -15.80 11.45 12.91
C ARG A 364 -16.38 10.50 13.95
N GLU A 365 -16.92 9.37 13.51
CA GLU A 365 -17.46 8.34 14.41
C GLU A 365 -16.30 7.70 15.21
N PRO A 366 -16.61 7.15 16.41
CA PRO A 366 -15.62 6.51 17.27
C PRO A 366 -14.85 5.38 16.59
N GLY A 367 -13.55 5.29 16.89
CA GLY A 367 -12.65 4.32 16.27
C GLY A 367 -12.26 4.71 14.85
N LEU A 368 -12.17 3.75 13.95
CA LEU A 368 -11.99 3.96 12.51
C LEU A 368 -13.26 4.50 11.82
N GLY A 369 -14.38 4.54 12.54
CA GLY A 369 -15.64 5.07 12.03
C GLY A 369 -16.20 4.28 10.84
N VAL A 370 -15.87 3.00 10.73
CA VAL A 370 -16.37 2.07 9.72
C VAL A 370 -16.90 0.79 10.39
N GLU A 371 -17.84 0.13 9.73
CA GLU A 371 -18.35 -1.15 10.17
C GLU A 371 -17.83 -2.28 9.28
N VAL A 372 -17.10 -3.23 9.88
CA VAL A 372 -16.64 -4.44 9.19
C VAL A 372 -17.80 -5.44 9.05
N ASP A 373 -17.95 -5.99 7.85
CA ASP A 373 -18.88 -7.09 7.59
C ASP A 373 -18.16 -8.44 7.81
N GLU A 374 -18.30 -8.98 9.02
CA GLU A 374 -17.67 -10.28 9.35
C GLU A 374 -18.18 -11.45 8.49
N SER A 375 -19.33 -11.32 7.81
CA SER A 375 -19.85 -12.37 6.92
C SER A 375 -18.99 -12.60 5.68
N VAL A 376 -18.03 -11.70 5.39
CA VAL A 376 -17.01 -11.92 4.34
C VAL A 376 -16.19 -13.19 4.59
N VAL A 377 -16.08 -13.65 5.84
CA VAL A 377 -15.36 -14.90 6.16
C VAL A 377 -16.01 -16.11 5.51
N ASP A 378 -17.33 -16.13 5.47
CA ASP A 378 -18.11 -17.20 4.84
C ASP A 378 -18.17 -17.04 3.31
N ARG A 379 -18.22 -15.79 2.82
CA ARG A 379 -18.31 -15.51 1.39
C ARG A 379 -16.98 -15.68 0.66
N TYR A 380 -15.87 -15.40 1.32
CA TYR A 380 -14.51 -15.38 0.78
C TYR A 380 -13.55 -16.24 1.60
N PRO A 381 -13.83 -17.55 1.74
CA PRO A 381 -12.98 -18.42 2.54
C PRO A 381 -11.56 -18.46 1.98
N TRP A 382 -10.59 -18.59 2.89
CA TRP A 382 -9.19 -18.68 2.53
C TRP A 382 -8.87 -19.82 1.58
N ILE A 383 -8.10 -19.53 0.55
CA ILE A 383 -7.57 -20.49 -0.42
C ILE A 383 -6.05 -20.51 -0.27
N PRO A 384 -5.43 -21.57 0.26
CA PRO A 384 -3.99 -21.69 0.39
C PRO A 384 -3.27 -21.64 -0.96
N GLY A 385 -1.98 -21.26 -0.93
CA GLY A 385 -1.11 -21.27 -2.10
C GLY A 385 -0.96 -19.90 -2.77
N PRO A 386 -0.24 -19.85 -3.89
CA PRO A 386 0.14 -18.61 -4.53
C PRO A 386 -1.07 -17.82 -5.07
N TRP A 387 -0.98 -16.51 -5.03
CA TRP A 387 -1.98 -15.63 -5.65
C TRP A 387 -1.64 -15.27 -7.09
N SER A 388 -0.35 -15.38 -7.48
CA SER A 388 0.05 -15.19 -8.86
C SER A 388 1.30 -15.99 -9.21
N PHE A 389 1.59 -16.06 -10.53
CA PHE A 389 2.83 -16.59 -11.08
C PHE A 389 3.47 -15.54 -11.98
N PHE A 390 4.80 -15.43 -11.92
CA PHE A 390 5.60 -14.77 -12.93
C PHE A 390 6.27 -15.81 -13.81
N ARG A 391 6.15 -15.64 -15.13
CA ARG A 391 6.84 -16.43 -16.13
C ARG A 391 7.69 -15.52 -16.99
N THR A 392 8.99 -15.80 -17.09
CA THR A 392 9.91 -15.07 -17.98
C THR A 392 10.16 -15.82 -19.27
N ASP A 393 10.55 -15.08 -20.30
CA ASP A 393 10.90 -15.63 -21.62
C ASP A 393 12.37 -16.08 -21.68
N SER A 394 13.28 -15.46 -20.88
CA SER A 394 14.71 -15.76 -20.98
C SER A 394 15.46 -15.51 -19.65
N PRO A 395 16.05 -16.54 -19.04
CA PRO A 395 15.74 -17.94 -19.28
C PRO A 395 14.30 -18.25 -18.90
N ALA A 396 13.66 -19.19 -19.58
CA ALA A 396 12.26 -19.54 -19.28
C ALA A 396 12.13 -20.07 -17.85
N GLU A 397 11.55 -19.26 -16.98
CA GLU A 397 11.37 -19.55 -15.56
C GLU A 397 9.95 -19.17 -15.13
N THR A 398 9.37 -19.96 -14.23
CA THR A 398 8.09 -19.66 -13.61
C THR A 398 8.27 -19.63 -12.10
N ARG A 399 7.87 -18.53 -11.47
CA ARG A 399 7.92 -18.34 -10.01
C ARG A 399 6.53 -18.10 -9.44
N ALA A 400 6.23 -18.80 -8.35
CA ALA A 400 5.02 -18.57 -7.56
C ALA A 400 5.19 -17.35 -6.66
N VAL A 401 4.12 -16.55 -6.52
CA VAL A 401 4.04 -15.40 -5.62
C VAL A 401 3.05 -15.72 -4.52
N MET A 402 3.52 -15.74 -3.29
CA MET A 402 2.70 -15.90 -2.10
C MET A 402 2.19 -14.54 -1.62
N SER A 403 1.11 -14.56 -0.82
CA SER A 403 0.47 -13.33 -0.31
C SER A 403 1.19 -12.68 0.88
N ASP A 404 2.40 -13.12 1.18
CA ASP A 404 3.21 -12.61 2.30
C ASP A 404 4.05 -11.37 1.95
N HIS A 405 3.71 -10.69 0.85
CA HIS A 405 4.46 -9.58 0.26
C HIS A 405 5.91 -9.93 -0.13
N SER A 406 6.29 -11.21 -0.07
CA SER A 406 7.55 -11.64 -0.64
C SER A 406 7.51 -11.43 -2.15
N ILE A 407 8.38 -10.58 -2.62
CA ILE A 407 8.47 -10.24 -4.04
C ILE A 407 9.37 -11.27 -4.69
N PRO A 408 8.85 -12.12 -5.57
CA PRO A 408 9.72 -12.98 -6.34
C PRO A 408 10.48 -12.11 -7.33
N TRP A 409 11.78 -12.10 -7.21
CA TRP A 409 12.67 -11.49 -8.18
C TRP A 409 12.70 -12.35 -9.44
N VAL A 410 12.45 -11.73 -10.55
CA VAL A 410 12.68 -12.35 -11.85
C VAL A 410 14.11 -12.04 -12.27
N GLY A 411 15.02 -13.00 -12.10
CA GLY A 411 16.45 -12.83 -12.36
C GLY A 411 17.26 -12.37 -11.13
N GLN A 412 18.58 -12.43 -11.24
CA GLN A 412 19.50 -11.86 -10.24
C GLN A 412 19.64 -10.36 -10.51
N VAL A 413 19.11 -9.54 -9.62
CA VAL A 413 19.46 -8.13 -9.60
C VAL A 413 20.70 -7.99 -8.73
N PRO A 414 21.84 -7.47 -9.25
CA PRO A 414 23.05 -7.30 -8.44
C PRO A 414 22.77 -6.44 -7.20
N GLY A 415 23.17 -6.95 -6.04
CA GLY A 415 23.05 -6.21 -4.77
C GLY A 415 21.74 -6.40 -3.99
N LEU A 416 20.80 -7.20 -4.49
CA LEU A 416 19.61 -7.52 -3.72
C LEU A 416 19.76 -8.85 -2.98
N PRO A 417 19.22 -8.95 -1.75
CA PRO A 417 19.24 -10.20 -1.02
C PRO A 417 18.44 -11.26 -1.81
N THR A 418 19.04 -12.43 -1.97
CA THR A 418 18.31 -13.62 -2.40
C THR A 418 17.36 -14.02 -1.29
N CYS A 419 16.05 -13.84 -1.51
CA CYS A 419 15.03 -14.39 -0.61
C CYS A 419 15.01 -15.92 -0.68
#